data_b3d59333319759c42c3bf05b6cea7a43
#
_entry.id   b3d59333319759c42c3bf05b6cea7a43
#
_cell.length_a   1.000
_cell.length_b   1.000
_cell.length_c   1.000
_cell.angle_alpha   90.00
_cell.angle_beta   90.00
_cell.angle_gamma   90.00
#
_symmetry.space_group_name_H-M   'P 1'
#
loop_
_entity.id
_entity.type
_entity.pdbx_description
1 polymer ?
#
loop_
_entity_poly.entity_id
_entity_poly.type
_entity_poly.pdbx_seq_one_letter_code
_entity_poly.pdbx_strand_id
1 'polypeptide(L)'
;MSNRLIGYQSGQGFLYDLSGASKMLFFILVSVACMATYDPRFILAVGLLSIYLFYLAKIRWRDISFVVKIIGSIALFNLLMVYLFAPGYGEEIYGAKTVLIEGWGRFYLTSQELFYLANLLLKYFSTVPLAILFLMTTHPSQFAASLNQIGIPYKFAYSVSLTLRHIPDVQEEFFTIRKAQEARGLDLSQKSGLVKRIRGNLQIVLPLIFSSLERIDTISTAMELRRFGRYKKRTWYVHKSLMKQDYLVIVSAILLLGISIGLIFLNHGRFYNPWG
;
A
#
# COMPACT_ATOMS: atom_id res chain seq x y z
N MET A 1 -6.99 13.23 -21.01
CA MET A 1 -6.36 11.97 -20.55
C MET A 1 -6.02 12.14 -19.08
N SER A 2 -6.80 11.57 -18.18
CA SER A 2 -6.55 11.71 -16.74
C SER A 2 -5.27 10.95 -16.40
N ASN A 3 -4.25 11.63 -15.93
CA ASN A 3 -3.05 11.06 -15.34
C ASN A 3 -3.44 10.37 -14.01
N ARG A 4 -4.03 9.19 -14.09
CA ARG A 4 -4.22 8.34 -12.91
C ARG A 4 -2.85 7.74 -12.59
N LEU A 5 -2.17 8.35 -11.63
CA LEU A 5 -0.83 7.93 -11.19
C LEU A 5 -0.83 6.49 -10.64
N ILE A 6 -1.93 6.06 -10.03
CA ILE A 6 -2.18 4.68 -9.59
C ILE A 6 -3.70 4.48 -9.63
N GLY A 7 -4.17 3.39 -10.21
CA GLY A 7 -5.60 3.05 -10.19
C GLY A 7 -5.86 1.66 -10.73
N TYR A 8 -7.00 1.10 -10.34
CA TYR A 8 -7.49 -0.17 -10.84
C TYR A 8 -7.41 -0.22 -12.36
N GLN A 9 -6.83 -1.30 -12.87
CA GLN A 9 -6.83 -1.65 -14.29
C GLN A 9 -7.72 -2.87 -14.49
N SER A 10 -8.71 -2.73 -15.38
CA SER A 10 -9.51 -3.87 -15.79
C SER A 10 -8.63 -4.82 -16.59
N GLY A 11 -8.45 -6.03 -16.10
CA GLY A 11 -7.74 -7.10 -16.76
C GLY A 11 -8.58 -8.38 -16.80
N GLN A 12 -8.12 -9.36 -17.56
CA GLN A 12 -8.69 -10.70 -17.58
C GLN A 12 -7.67 -11.69 -17.02
N GLY A 13 -8.11 -12.63 -16.20
CA GLY A 13 -7.27 -13.69 -15.68
C GLY A 13 -7.56 -14.02 -14.22
N PHE A 14 -6.97 -15.11 -13.74
CA PHE A 14 -7.18 -15.68 -12.42
C PHE A 14 -7.18 -14.64 -11.29
N LEU A 15 -6.21 -13.71 -11.28
CA LEU A 15 -6.11 -12.68 -10.24
C LEU A 15 -7.26 -11.66 -10.27
N TYR A 16 -7.83 -11.38 -11.45
CA TYR A 16 -8.97 -10.47 -11.58
C TYR A 16 -10.29 -11.15 -11.21
N ASP A 17 -10.34 -12.49 -11.32
CA ASP A 17 -11.51 -13.29 -11.00
C ASP A 17 -11.66 -13.54 -9.50
N LEU A 18 -10.61 -13.43 -8.72
CA LEU A 18 -10.64 -13.55 -7.26
C LEU A 18 -11.51 -12.47 -6.61
N SER A 19 -12.10 -12.81 -5.47
CA SER A 19 -12.83 -11.84 -4.64
C SER A 19 -11.86 -10.80 -4.04
N GLY A 20 -12.36 -9.58 -3.82
CA GLY A 20 -11.53 -8.56 -3.17
C GLY A 20 -11.11 -8.95 -1.73
N ALA A 21 -11.93 -9.75 -1.03
CA ALA A 21 -11.65 -10.21 0.33
C ALA A 21 -10.47 -11.20 0.36
N SER A 22 -10.43 -12.16 -0.56
CA SER A 22 -9.33 -13.13 -0.64
C SER A 22 -8.01 -12.44 -0.98
N LYS A 23 -8.01 -11.49 -1.95
CA LYS A 23 -6.83 -10.69 -2.28
C LYS A 23 -6.33 -9.85 -1.11
N MET A 24 -7.26 -9.22 -0.38
CA MET A 24 -6.92 -8.37 0.76
C MET A 24 -6.36 -9.20 1.92
N LEU A 25 -6.98 -10.35 2.24
CA LEU A 25 -6.48 -11.25 3.27
C LEU A 25 -5.10 -11.80 2.89
N PHE A 26 -4.91 -12.21 1.63
CA PHE A 26 -3.61 -12.66 1.15
C PHE A 26 -2.55 -11.58 1.31
N PHE A 27 -2.82 -10.37 0.85
CA PHE A 27 -1.89 -9.24 0.98
C PHE A 27 -1.55 -8.96 2.44
N ILE A 28 -2.55 -8.86 3.33
CA ILE A 28 -2.32 -8.56 4.74
C ILE A 28 -1.53 -9.67 5.43
N LEU A 29 -1.97 -10.93 5.31
CA LEU A 29 -1.35 -12.04 6.01
C LEU A 29 0.10 -12.28 5.54
N VAL A 30 0.35 -12.22 4.23
CA VAL A 30 1.71 -12.41 3.69
C VAL A 30 2.60 -11.23 4.02
N SER A 31 2.08 -9.99 4.01
CA SER A 31 2.85 -8.81 4.44
C SER A 31 3.21 -8.90 5.93
N VAL A 32 2.27 -9.31 6.78
CA VAL A 32 2.54 -9.54 8.21
C VAL A 32 3.58 -10.65 8.39
N ALA A 33 3.49 -11.75 7.64
CA ALA A 33 4.47 -12.83 7.67
C ALA A 33 5.89 -12.33 7.31
N CYS A 34 6.01 -11.53 6.23
CA CYS A 34 7.31 -10.95 5.83
C CYS A 34 7.85 -9.93 6.84
N MET A 35 6.97 -9.17 7.52
CA MET A 35 7.40 -8.23 8.54
C MET A 35 7.80 -8.92 9.86
N ALA A 36 7.16 -10.04 10.19
CA ALA A 36 7.43 -10.79 11.42
C ALA A 36 8.81 -11.46 11.42
N THR A 37 9.24 -12.03 10.31
CA THR A 37 10.51 -12.76 10.20
C THR A 37 11.60 -11.94 9.49
N TYR A 38 12.87 -12.24 9.84
CA TYR A 38 14.08 -11.79 9.14
C TYR A 38 14.85 -12.98 8.55
N ASP A 39 14.13 -14.04 8.16
CA ASP A 39 14.71 -15.14 7.43
C ASP A 39 14.77 -14.82 5.92
N PRO A 40 15.96 -14.64 5.33
CA PRO A 40 16.10 -14.24 3.93
C PRO A 40 15.55 -15.29 2.98
N ARG A 41 15.53 -16.57 3.36
CA ARG A 41 15.03 -17.68 2.54
C ARG A 41 13.53 -17.51 2.31
N PHE A 42 12.78 -17.26 3.39
CA PHE A 42 11.34 -17.04 3.33
C PHE A 42 11.00 -15.76 2.58
N ILE A 43 11.67 -14.65 2.91
CA ILE A 43 11.41 -13.35 2.30
C ILE A 43 11.71 -13.40 0.79
N LEU A 44 12.80 -14.07 0.38
CA LEU A 44 13.14 -14.24 -1.02
C LEU A 44 12.13 -15.11 -1.76
N ALA A 45 11.66 -16.21 -1.14
CA ALA A 45 10.61 -17.05 -1.72
C ALA A 45 9.32 -16.28 -1.97
N VAL A 46 8.89 -15.44 -1.00
CA VAL A 46 7.72 -14.56 -1.16
C VAL A 46 7.98 -13.48 -2.22
N GLY A 47 9.19 -12.94 -2.29
CA GLY A 47 9.59 -11.98 -3.32
C GLY A 47 9.49 -12.57 -4.73
N LEU A 48 9.98 -13.78 -4.94
CA LEU A 48 9.86 -14.48 -6.22
C LEU A 48 8.38 -14.80 -6.55
N LEU A 49 7.61 -15.23 -5.54
CA LEU A 49 6.17 -15.44 -5.70
C LEU A 49 5.46 -14.14 -6.12
N SER A 50 5.81 -13.01 -5.52
CA SER A 50 5.21 -11.72 -5.87
C SER A 50 5.50 -11.31 -7.31
N ILE A 51 6.71 -11.53 -7.80
CA ILE A 51 7.09 -11.29 -9.21
C ILE A 51 6.31 -12.22 -10.14
N TYR A 52 6.20 -13.49 -9.79
CA TYR A 52 5.40 -14.45 -10.56
C TYR A 52 3.94 -14.02 -10.68
N LEU A 53 3.33 -13.56 -9.58
CA LEU A 53 1.98 -13.02 -9.57
C LEU A 53 1.85 -11.75 -10.43
N PHE A 54 2.88 -10.92 -10.44
CA PHE A 54 2.95 -9.73 -11.31
C PHE A 54 2.93 -10.12 -12.79
N TYR A 55 3.71 -11.13 -13.15
CA TYR A 55 3.72 -11.66 -14.52
C TYR A 55 2.35 -12.21 -14.92
N LEU A 56 1.67 -12.96 -14.04
CA LEU A 56 0.31 -13.44 -14.25
C LEU A 56 -0.73 -12.33 -14.41
N ALA A 57 -0.57 -11.22 -13.68
CA ALA A 57 -1.46 -10.07 -13.74
C ALA A 57 -1.31 -9.25 -15.04
N LYS A 58 -0.27 -9.50 -15.85
CA LYS A 58 0.04 -8.77 -17.09
C LYS A 58 0.10 -7.24 -16.89
N ILE A 59 0.55 -6.79 -15.73
CA ILE A 59 0.68 -5.38 -15.41
C ILE A 59 1.88 -4.81 -16.18
N ARG A 60 1.69 -3.72 -16.91
CA ARG A 60 2.76 -3.09 -17.69
C ARG A 60 3.71 -2.34 -16.77
N TRP A 61 5.01 -2.58 -16.90
CA TRP A 61 6.05 -1.92 -16.13
C TRP A 61 5.94 -0.38 -16.15
N ARG A 62 5.53 0.19 -17.27
CA ARG A 62 5.37 1.64 -17.42
C ARG A 62 4.35 2.24 -16.44
N ASP A 63 3.31 1.49 -16.08
CA ASP A 63 2.21 1.97 -15.23
C ASP A 63 2.61 2.00 -13.74
N ILE A 64 3.65 1.26 -13.36
CA ILE A 64 4.15 1.13 -11.98
C ILE A 64 5.54 1.73 -11.77
N SER A 65 6.29 2.01 -12.86
CA SER A 65 7.70 2.43 -12.78
C SER A 65 7.91 3.67 -11.92
N PHE A 66 6.99 4.63 -11.95
CA PHE A 66 7.06 5.84 -11.13
C PHE A 66 6.96 5.50 -9.64
N VAL A 67 6.01 4.63 -9.27
CA VAL A 67 5.79 4.20 -7.89
C VAL A 67 6.97 3.39 -7.38
N VAL A 68 7.46 2.47 -8.19
CA VAL A 68 8.64 1.65 -7.86
C VAL A 68 9.88 2.52 -7.65
N LYS A 69 10.08 3.56 -8.48
CA LYS A 69 11.18 4.50 -8.29
C LYS A 69 11.08 5.29 -6.99
N ILE A 70 9.88 5.80 -6.65
CA ILE A 70 9.68 6.52 -5.39
C ILE A 70 9.94 5.60 -4.20
N ILE A 71 9.34 4.41 -4.19
CA ILE A 71 9.51 3.47 -3.08
C ILE A 71 10.96 2.99 -3.00
N GLY A 72 11.63 2.75 -4.14
CA GLY A 72 13.05 2.42 -4.19
C GLY A 72 13.93 3.54 -3.62
N SER A 73 13.61 4.79 -3.92
CA SER A 73 14.30 5.94 -3.33
C SER A 73 14.10 6.03 -1.81
N ILE A 74 12.87 5.81 -1.34
CA ILE A 74 12.54 5.78 0.10
C ILE A 74 13.26 4.60 0.78
N ALA A 75 13.29 3.42 0.17
CA ALA A 75 14.00 2.27 0.69
C ALA A 75 15.50 2.52 0.81
N LEU A 76 16.11 3.11 -0.25
CA LEU A 76 17.53 3.47 -0.23
C LEU A 76 17.83 4.51 0.86
N PHE A 77 16.98 5.53 0.97
CA PHE A 77 17.10 6.53 2.04
C PHE A 77 16.97 5.89 3.43
N ASN A 78 16.04 4.95 3.61
CA ASN A 78 15.88 4.21 4.87
C ASN A 78 17.14 3.38 5.21
N LEU A 79 17.70 2.66 4.24
CA LEU A 79 18.96 1.91 4.44
C LEU A 79 20.11 2.83 4.87
N LEU A 80 20.22 4.00 4.22
CA LEU A 80 21.22 5.00 4.58
C LEU A 80 20.99 5.54 6.00
N MET A 81 19.75 5.82 6.38
CA MET A 81 19.42 6.27 7.73
C MET A 81 19.72 5.21 8.79
N VAL A 82 19.40 3.95 8.53
CA VAL A 82 19.73 2.83 9.44
C VAL A 82 21.24 2.76 9.64
N TYR A 83 22.02 2.80 8.57
CA TYR A 83 23.48 2.77 8.66
C TYR A 83 24.07 3.98 9.42
N LEU A 84 23.50 5.18 9.24
CA LEU A 84 24.00 6.39 9.91
C LEU A 84 23.64 6.46 11.39
N PHE A 85 22.41 6.06 11.77
CA PHE A 85 21.91 6.22 13.14
C PHE A 85 22.14 5.00 14.02
N ALA A 86 22.29 3.81 13.44
CA ALA A 86 22.50 2.57 14.15
C ALA A 86 23.67 1.77 13.54
N PRO A 87 24.90 2.36 13.43
CA PRO A 87 26.06 1.64 12.93
C PRO A 87 26.40 0.48 13.87
N GLY A 88 26.57 -0.73 13.30
CA GLY A 88 26.87 -1.94 14.08
C GLY A 88 25.64 -2.66 14.65
N TYR A 89 24.42 -2.25 14.31
CA TYR A 89 23.21 -2.95 14.77
C TYR A 89 23.16 -4.41 14.33
N GLY A 90 23.73 -4.73 13.16
CA GLY A 90 23.90 -6.10 12.70
C GLY A 90 24.79 -6.93 13.63
N GLU A 91 25.82 -6.34 14.27
CA GLU A 91 26.68 -7.05 15.24
C GLU A 91 25.93 -7.41 16.51
N GLU A 92 25.10 -6.51 17.03
CA GLU A 92 24.27 -6.76 18.21
C GLU A 92 23.27 -7.91 17.97
N ILE A 93 22.71 -7.98 16.76
CA ILE A 93 21.74 -9.02 16.41
C ILE A 93 22.40 -10.38 16.24
N TYR A 94 23.53 -10.45 15.51
CA TYR A 94 24.12 -11.72 15.10
C TYR A 94 25.25 -12.20 16.03
N GLY A 95 25.67 -11.38 17.00
CA GLY A 95 26.67 -11.74 18.00
C GLY A 95 28.08 -11.99 17.45
N ALA A 96 28.33 -11.66 16.17
CA ALA A 96 29.61 -11.84 15.49
C ALA A 96 30.09 -10.52 14.91
N LYS A 97 31.40 -10.33 14.78
CA LYS A 97 32.01 -9.13 14.20
C LYS A 97 33.06 -9.50 13.16
N THR A 98 32.68 -9.33 11.88
CA THR A 98 33.60 -9.52 10.76
C THR A 98 33.68 -8.21 9.98
N VAL A 99 34.74 -7.44 10.22
CA VAL A 99 34.93 -6.13 9.55
C VAL A 99 35.35 -6.38 8.11
N LEU A 100 34.59 -5.82 7.16
CA LEU A 100 34.91 -5.87 5.73
C LEU A 100 35.65 -4.60 5.29
N ILE A 101 35.23 -3.45 5.79
CA ILE A 101 35.82 -2.13 5.46
C ILE A 101 35.97 -1.37 6.76
N GLU A 102 37.21 -1.03 7.11
CA GLU A 102 37.53 -0.13 8.22
C GLU A 102 37.16 1.31 7.80
N GLY A 103 36.27 1.93 8.51
CA GLY A 103 35.85 3.31 8.31
C GLY A 103 36.32 4.22 9.44
N TRP A 104 35.90 5.48 9.40
CA TRP A 104 36.31 6.46 10.40
C TRP A 104 35.41 6.41 11.65
N GLY A 105 36.00 6.07 12.81
CA GLY A 105 35.31 6.03 14.12
C GLY A 105 34.24 4.94 14.22
N ARG A 106 32.97 5.32 14.28
CA ARG A 106 31.83 4.40 14.39
C ARG A 106 31.36 3.82 13.06
N PHE A 107 31.80 4.39 11.95
CA PHE A 107 31.37 4.00 10.61
C PHE A 107 32.33 2.98 10.03
N TYR A 108 32.11 1.72 10.32
CA TYR A 108 32.76 0.57 9.72
C TYR A 108 31.69 -0.35 9.13
N LEU A 109 32.02 -1.05 8.07
CA LEU A 109 31.08 -1.97 7.42
C LEU A 109 31.46 -3.40 7.78
N THR A 110 30.54 -4.09 8.46
CA THR A 110 30.67 -5.51 8.79
C THR A 110 29.83 -6.38 7.87
N SER A 111 30.16 -7.66 7.75
CA SER A 111 29.35 -8.60 6.98
C SER A 111 27.96 -8.78 7.61
N GLN A 112 27.84 -8.65 8.92
CA GLN A 112 26.59 -8.73 9.67
C GLN A 112 25.68 -7.55 9.38
N GLU A 113 26.24 -6.34 9.35
CA GLU A 113 25.49 -5.12 8.98
C GLU A 113 25.01 -5.20 7.54
N LEU A 114 25.89 -5.62 6.62
CA LEU A 114 25.50 -5.78 5.21
C LEU A 114 24.38 -6.81 5.04
N PHE A 115 24.43 -7.92 5.78
CA PHE A 115 23.40 -8.95 5.76
C PHE A 115 22.07 -8.44 6.32
N TYR A 116 22.11 -7.64 7.39
CA TYR A 116 20.93 -6.99 7.94
C TYR A 116 20.29 -6.00 6.96
N LEU A 117 21.10 -5.13 6.34
CA LEU A 117 20.65 -4.19 5.31
C LEU A 117 20.08 -4.91 4.08
N ALA A 118 20.72 -6.02 3.65
CA ALA A 118 20.20 -6.85 2.58
C ALA A 118 18.83 -7.46 2.92
N ASN A 119 18.63 -7.93 4.16
CA ASN A 119 17.33 -8.41 4.63
C ASN A 119 16.27 -7.31 4.63
N LEU A 120 16.61 -6.08 5.02
CA LEU A 120 15.70 -4.93 4.92
C LEU A 120 15.30 -4.68 3.48
N LEU A 121 16.25 -4.68 2.56
CA LEU A 121 16.00 -4.47 1.13
C LEU A 121 15.11 -5.59 0.56
N LEU A 122 15.35 -6.85 0.93
CA LEU A 122 14.51 -7.99 0.56
C LEU A 122 13.06 -7.84 1.05
N LYS A 123 12.83 -7.28 2.24
CA LYS A 123 11.49 -6.99 2.75
C LYS A 123 10.74 -6.02 1.84
N TYR A 124 11.37 -4.93 1.40
CA TYR A 124 10.76 -4.02 0.43
C TYR A 124 10.48 -4.73 -0.89
N PHE A 125 11.44 -5.51 -1.38
CA PHE A 125 11.29 -6.28 -2.62
C PHE A 125 10.16 -7.30 -2.58
N SER A 126 9.83 -7.86 -1.42
CA SER A 126 8.75 -8.85 -1.25
C SER A 126 7.39 -8.19 -1.05
N THR A 127 7.29 -7.15 -0.20
CA THR A 127 6.01 -6.58 0.21
C THR A 127 5.47 -5.53 -0.75
N VAL A 128 6.34 -4.72 -1.35
CA VAL A 128 5.93 -3.65 -2.26
C VAL A 128 5.21 -4.17 -3.51
N PRO A 129 5.72 -5.18 -4.21
CA PRO A 129 5.00 -5.74 -5.37
C PRO A 129 3.64 -6.29 -4.99
N LEU A 130 3.48 -6.93 -3.81
CA LEU A 130 2.19 -7.43 -3.33
C LEU A 130 1.18 -6.30 -3.13
N ALA A 131 1.62 -5.18 -2.54
CA ALA A 131 0.78 -3.99 -2.35
C ALA A 131 0.32 -3.41 -3.69
N ILE A 132 1.24 -3.25 -4.64
CA ILE A 132 0.92 -2.73 -5.97
C ILE A 132 -0.03 -3.69 -6.70
N LEU A 133 0.22 -4.99 -6.63
CA LEU A 133 -0.64 -6.02 -7.23
C LEU A 133 -2.07 -5.90 -6.68
N PHE A 134 -2.23 -5.82 -5.36
CA PHE A 134 -3.52 -5.65 -4.72
C PHE A 134 -4.25 -4.38 -5.22
N LEU A 135 -3.56 -3.23 -5.21
CA LEU A 135 -4.14 -1.95 -5.64
C LEU A 135 -4.56 -1.94 -7.11
N MET A 136 -3.77 -2.56 -7.99
CA MET A 136 -4.05 -2.57 -9.43
C MET A 136 -5.09 -3.60 -9.85
N THR A 137 -5.22 -4.70 -9.13
CA THR A 137 -6.17 -5.78 -9.46
C THR A 137 -7.50 -5.69 -8.72
N THR A 138 -7.62 -4.80 -7.71
CA THR A 138 -8.83 -4.70 -6.90
C THR A 138 -9.56 -3.39 -7.17
N HIS A 139 -10.81 -3.49 -7.63
CA HIS A 139 -11.65 -2.31 -7.86
C HIS A 139 -12.00 -1.64 -6.52
N PRO A 140 -12.00 -0.29 -6.41
CA PRO A 140 -12.31 0.42 -5.15
C PRO A 140 -13.62 -0.02 -4.49
N SER A 141 -14.67 -0.29 -5.27
CA SER A 141 -15.95 -0.78 -4.73
C SER A 141 -15.86 -2.21 -4.18
N GLN A 142 -15.03 -3.07 -4.80
CA GLN A 142 -14.76 -4.42 -4.30
C GLN A 142 -13.93 -4.36 -3.02
N PHE A 143 -12.96 -3.46 -2.94
CA PHE A 143 -12.19 -3.21 -1.72
C PHE A 143 -13.11 -2.87 -0.54
N ALA A 144 -14.02 -1.92 -0.73
CA ALA A 144 -14.97 -1.55 0.33
C ALA A 144 -15.90 -2.71 0.75
N ALA A 145 -16.42 -3.49 -0.23
CA ALA A 145 -17.22 -4.68 0.06
C ALA A 145 -16.41 -5.74 0.82
N SER A 146 -15.13 -5.89 0.50
CA SER A 146 -14.20 -6.82 1.15
C SER A 146 -13.99 -6.49 2.62
N LEU A 147 -13.91 -5.21 3.00
CA LEU A 147 -13.82 -4.78 4.39
C LEU A 147 -14.98 -5.34 5.22
N ASN A 148 -16.19 -5.32 4.67
CA ASN A 148 -17.36 -5.87 5.35
C ASN A 148 -17.34 -7.42 5.40
N GLN A 149 -16.81 -8.07 4.36
CA GLN A 149 -16.68 -9.53 4.33
C GLN A 149 -15.71 -10.06 5.40
N ILE A 150 -14.66 -9.31 5.72
CA ILE A 150 -13.68 -9.67 6.78
C ILE A 150 -14.14 -9.25 8.20
N GLY A 151 -15.38 -8.75 8.36
CA GLY A 151 -15.98 -8.47 9.65
C GLY A 151 -16.03 -6.99 10.05
N ILE A 152 -15.54 -6.06 9.25
CA ILE A 152 -15.69 -4.63 9.54
C ILE A 152 -17.15 -4.21 9.40
N PRO A 153 -17.70 -3.39 10.32
CA PRO A 153 -19.09 -2.96 10.27
C PRO A 153 -19.45 -2.33 8.93
N TYR A 154 -20.63 -2.69 8.37
CA TYR A 154 -21.04 -2.24 7.04
C TYR A 154 -21.10 -0.71 6.89
N LYS A 155 -21.40 0.01 7.98
CA LYS A 155 -21.44 1.48 7.98
C LYS A 155 -20.06 2.06 7.62
N PHE A 156 -19.00 1.52 8.25
CA PHE A 156 -17.63 1.94 7.97
C PHE A 156 -17.21 1.55 6.53
N ALA A 157 -17.44 0.32 6.15
CA ALA A 157 -17.13 -0.15 4.80
C ALA A 157 -17.86 0.67 3.72
N TYR A 158 -19.11 1.04 3.99
CA TYR A 158 -19.88 1.90 3.09
C TYR A 158 -19.31 3.32 3.00
N SER A 159 -18.89 3.91 4.14
CA SER A 159 -18.22 5.22 4.14
C SER A 159 -16.94 5.21 3.29
N VAL A 160 -16.14 4.15 3.39
CA VAL A 160 -14.96 3.96 2.53
C VAL A 160 -15.37 3.88 1.06
N SER A 161 -16.43 3.11 0.73
CA SER A 161 -16.94 3.03 -0.64
C SER A 161 -17.37 4.38 -1.20
N LEU A 162 -18.08 5.15 -0.38
CA LEU A 162 -18.55 6.48 -0.73
C LEU A 162 -17.37 7.43 -0.98
N THR A 163 -16.40 7.46 -0.08
CA THR A 163 -15.19 8.27 -0.21
C THR A 163 -14.43 7.94 -1.49
N LEU A 164 -14.16 6.66 -1.75
CA LEU A 164 -13.43 6.23 -2.95
C LEU A 164 -14.17 6.59 -4.25
N ARG A 165 -15.49 6.61 -4.21
CA ARG A 165 -16.31 7.04 -5.35
C ARG A 165 -16.22 8.54 -5.59
N HIS A 166 -16.13 9.35 -4.54
CA HIS A 166 -16.08 10.81 -4.65
C HIS A 166 -14.71 11.39 -4.99
N ILE A 167 -13.62 10.61 -4.86
CA ILE A 167 -12.27 11.08 -5.23
C ILE A 167 -12.21 11.64 -6.66
N PRO A 168 -12.72 10.94 -7.71
CA PRO A 168 -12.72 11.49 -9.06
C PRO A 168 -13.54 12.78 -9.19
N ASP A 169 -14.72 12.86 -8.53
CA ASP A 169 -15.60 14.02 -8.57
C ASP A 169 -14.90 15.24 -7.98
N VAL A 170 -14.25 15.10 -6.82
CA VAL A 170 -13.48 16.16 -6.17
C VAL A 170 -12.29 16.61 -7.02
N GLN A 171 -11.63 15.67 -7.71
CA GLN A 171 -10.55 16.01 -8.64
C GLN A 171 -11.05 16.85 -9.82
N GLU A 172 -12.18 16.48 -10.41
CA GLU A 172 -12.77 17.22 -11.51
C GLU A 172 -13.22 18.61 -11.07
N GLU A 173 -13.84 18.72 -9.90
CA GLU A 173 -14.26 19.98 -9.31
C GLU A 173 -13.06 20.88 -8.99
N PHE A 174 -11.97 20.34 -8.46
CA PHE A 174 -10.72 21.07 -8.26
C PHE A 174 -10.19 21.68 -9.55
N PHE A 175 -10.16 20.91 -10.64
CA PHE A 175 -9.73 21.43 -11.94
C PHE A 175 -10.67 22.50 -12.50
N THR A 176 -11.97 22.37 -12.26
CA THR A 176 -12.98 23.34 -12.68
C THR A 176 -12.81 24.66 -11.93
N ILE A 177 -12.71 24.61 -10.60
CA ILE A 177 -12.47 25.79 -9.75
C ILE A 177 -11.14 26.44 -10.12
N ARG A 178 -10.09 25.66 -10.31
CA ARG A 178 -8.78 26.14 -10.73
C ARG A 178 -8.85 26.93 -12.03
N LYS A 179 -9.47 26.37 -13.07
CA LYS A 179 -9.64 27.05 -14.37
C LYS A 179 -10.47 28.34 -14.23
N ALA A 180 -11.51 28.33 -13.41
CA ALA A 180 -12.31 29.51 -13.14
C ALA A 180 -11.50 30.62 -12.45
N GLN A 181 -10.62 30.27 -11.52
CA GLN A 181 -9.75 31.22 -10.84
C GLN A 181 -8.62 31.73 -11.76
N GLU A 182 -8.05 30.88 -12.58
CA GLU A 182 -7.09 31.27 -13.63
C GLU A 182 -7.71 32.28 -14.60
N ALA A 183 -8.96 32.07 -15.02
CA ALA A 183 -9.71 33.02 -15.85
C ALA A 183 -9.98 34.36 -15.16
N ARG A 184 -10.04 34.40 -13.82
CA ARG A 184 -10.13 35.64 -13.01
C ARG A 184 -8.78 36.31 -12.76
N GLY A 185 -7.72 35.84 -13.41
CA GLY A 185 -6.37 36.43 -13.30
C GLY A 185 -5.51 35.89 -12.17
N LEU A 186 -5.88 34.73 -11.56
CA LEU A 186 -5.04 34.07 -10.58
C LEU A 186 -3.85 33.40 -11.28
N ASP A 187 -2.67 33.98 -11.10
CA ASP A 187 -1.41 33.39 -11.61
C ASP A 187 -0.82 32.39 -10.61
N LEU A 188 -0.91 31.12 -10.96
CA LEU A 188 -0.31 29.98 -10.21
C LEU A 188 1.04 29.54 -10.79
N SER A 189 1.63 30.34 -11.69
CA SER A 189 2.89 30.01 -12.33
C SER A 189 4.04 29.90 -11.30
N GLN A 190 5.07 29.12 -11.66
CA GLN A 190 6.25 28.95 -10.79
C GLN A 190 7.04 30.26 -10.57
N LYS A 191 6.76 31.30 -11.36
CA LYS A 191 7.41 32.60 -11.26
C LYS A 191 6.82 33.48 -10.15
N SER A 192 5.65 33.14 -9.61
CA SER A 192 5.06 33.88 -8.50
C SER A 192 5.70 33.46 -7.16
N GLY A 193 5.94 34.43 -6.26
CA GLY A 193 6.53 34.16 -4.95
C GLY A 193 5.71 33.17 -4.10
N LEU A 194 6.35 32.46 -3.17
CA LEU A 194 5.75 31.38 -2.36
C LEU A 194 4.46 31.82 -1.65
N VAL A 195 4.43 33.02 -1.07
CA VAL A 195 3.23 33.57 -0.37
C VAL A 195 2.06 33.74 -1.35
N LYS A 196 2.33 34.25 -2.55
CA LYS A 196 1.31 34.40 -3.61
C LYS A 196 0.72 33.06 -4.04
N ARG A 197 1.58 32.02 -4.16
CA ARG A 197 1.13 30.66 -4.50
C ARG A 197 0.29 30.03 -3.39
N ILE A 198 0.69 30.18 -2.12
CA ILE A 198 -0.10 29.67 -0.99
C ILE A 198 -1.47 30.33 -0.96
N ARG A 199 -1.51 31.67 -1.08
CA ARG A 199 -2.80 32.42 -1.12
C ARG A 199 -3.66 32.03 -2.30
N GLY A 200 -3.05 31.83 -3.48
CA GLY A 200 -3.74 31.35 -4.68
C GLY A 200 -4.30 29.94 -4.51
N ASN A 201 -3.56 29.02 -3.93
CA ASN A 201 -4.05 27.69 -3.64
C ASN A 201 -5.22 27.69 -2.63
N LEU A 202 -5.18 28.56 -1.61
CA LEU A 202 -6.29 28.72 -0.65
C LEU A 202 -7.57 29.21 -1.35
N GLN A 203 -7.48 30.07 -2.36
CA GLN A 203 -8.63 30.52 -3.16
C GLN A 203 -9.28 29.42 -3.99
N ILE A 204 -8.57 28.30 -4.21
CA ILE A 204 -9.13 27.10 -4.85
C ILE A 204 -9.65 26.12 -3.81
N VAL A 205 -8.88 25.88 -2.75
CA VAL A 205 -9.19 24.86 -1.74
C VAL A 205 -10.40 25.25 -0.89
N LEU A 206 -10.57 26.51 -0.51
CA LEU A 206 -11.71 26.96 0.31
C LEU A 206 -13.07 26.72 -0.37
N PRO A 207 -13.31 27.16 -1.62
CA PRO A 207 -14.55 26.84 -2.33
C PRO A 207 -14.77 25.35 -2.48
N LEU A 208 -13.71 24.57 -2.74
CA LEU A 208 -13.79 23.11 -2.86
C LEU A 208 -14.24 22.46 -1.55
N ILE A 209 -13.75 22.95 -0.40
CA ILE A 209 -14.18 22.47 0.93
C ILE A 209 -15.67 22.79 1.14
N PHE A 210 -16.11 24.02 0.89
CA PHE A 210 -17.51 24.40 1.08
C PHE A 210 -18.47 23.62 0.18
N SER A 211 -18.15 23.46 -1.08
CA SER A 211 -18.92 22.62 -2.00
C SER A 211 -18.96 21.16 -1.56
N SER A 212 -17.84 20.63 -1.05
CA SER A 212 -17.78 19.27 -0.51
C SER A 212 -18.65 19.12 0.74
N LEU A 213 -18.71 20.11 1.63
CA LEU A 213 -19.59 20.09 2.81
C LEU A 213 -21.06 20.10 2.42
N GLU A 214 -21.50 20.97 1.50
CA GLU A 214 -22.88 20.98 0.98
C GLU A 214 -23.27 19.63 0.38
N ARG A 215 -22.34 19.00 -0.34
CA ARG A 215 -22.56 17.67 -0.91
C ARG A 215 -22.70 16.61 0.18
N ILE A 216 -21.88 16.67 1.26
CA ILE A 216 -21.99 15.76 2.41
C ILE A 216 -23.37 15.90 3.06
N ASP A 217 -23.86 17.10 3.30
CA ASP A 217 -25.17 17.35 3.89
C ASP A 217 -26.30 16.79 3.03
N THR A 218 -26.24 17.02 1.73
CA THR A 218 -27.20 16.49 0.77
C THR A 218 -27.22 14.95 0.77
N ILE A 219 -26.04 14.31 0.77
CA ILE A 219 -25.91 12.87 0.77
C ILE A 219 -26.40 12.31 2.12
N SER A 220 -26.02 12.93 3.25
CA SER A 220 -26.48 12.52 4.59
C SER A 220 -28.00 12.54 4.70
N THR A 221 -28.63 13.64 4.29
CA THR A 221 -30.08 13.77 4.29
C THR A 221 -30.75 12.71 3.41
N ALA A 222 -30.23 12.49 2.21
CA ALA A 222 -30.74 11.44 1.33
C ALA A 222 -30.58 10.03 1.91
N MET A 223 -29.48 9.77 2.64
CA MET A 223 -29.24 8.49 3.31
C MET A 223 -30.20 8.29 4.48
N GLU A 224 -30.46 9.31 5.28
CA GLU A 224 -31.42 9.28 6.40
C GLU A 224 -32.83 8.99 5.90
N LEU A 225 -33.30 9.70 4.86
CA LEU A 225 -34.58 9.46 4.21
C LEU A 225 -34.72 8.04 3.67
N ARG A 226 -33.64 7.43 3.21
CA ARG A 226 -33.59 6.03 2.77
C ARG A 226 -33.35 5.04 3.91
N ARG A 227 -33.47 5.49 5.16
CA ARG A 227 -33.31 4.67 6.38
C ARG A 227 -31.96 3.92 6.42
N PHE A 228 -30.88 4.61 6.00
CA PHE A 228 -29.54 4.05 6.11
C PHE A 228 -29.17 3.86 7.60
N GLY A 229 -28.62 2.71 7.92
CA GLY A 229 -28.22 2.42 9.31
C GLY A 229 -29.27 1.69 10.16
N ARG A 230 -30.52 1.53 9.67
CA ARG A 230 -31.58 0.81 10.41
C ARG A 230 -31.27 -0.67 10.63
N TYR A 231 -30.68 -1.31 9.65
CA TYR A 231 -30.35 -2.74 9.71
C TYR A 231 -28.87 -2.96 9.98
N LYS A 232 -28.52 -4.01 10.74
CA LYS A 232 -27.13 -4.37 11.05
C LYS A 232 -26.35 -4.94 9.85
N LYS A 233 -27.04 -5.51 8.88
CA LYS A 233 -26.46 -6.11 7.66
C LYS A 233 -27.16 -5.57 6.42
N ARG A 234 -26.43 -5.38 5.36
CA ARG A 234 -26.91 -4.99 4.02
C ARG A 234 -26.18 -5.77 2.94
N THR A 235 -26.85 -5.99 1.81
CA THR A 235 -26.26 -6.58 0.61
C THR A 235 -25.46 -5.53 -0.15
N TRP A 236 -24.36 -5.94 -0.75
CA TRP A 236 -23.53 -5.10 -1.61
C TRP A 236 -23.88 -5.33 -3.07
N TYR A 237 -23.98 -4.27 -3.86
CA TYR A 237 -24.21 -4.37 -5.29
C TYR A 237 -23.07 -5.07 -6.03
N VAL A 238 -21.83 -4.82 -5.62
CA VAL A 238 -20.61 -5.41 -6.19
C VAL A 238 -20.12 -6.57 -5.30
N HIS A 239 -21.05 -7.38 -4.77
CA HIS A 239 -20.70 -8.54 -3.99
C HIS A 239 -20.22 -9.67 -4.91
N LYS A 240 -18.99 -10.15 -4.71
CA LYS A 240 -18.48 -11.38 -5.30
C LYS A 240 -18.45 -12.45 -4.21
N SER A 241 -19.25 -13.51 -4.40
CA SER A 241 -19.23 -14.67 -3.50
C SER A 241 -17.88 -15.37 -3.60
N LEU A 242 -17.41 -15.92 -2.47
CA LEU A 242 -16.15 -16.67 -2.43
C LEU A 242 -16.28 -17.95 -3.26
N MET A 243 -15.39 -18.10 -4.23
CA MET A 243 -15.26 -19.31 -5.06
C MET A 243 -14.23 -20.28 -4.43
N LYS A 244 -14.14 -21.50 -4.93
CA LYS A 244 -13.13 -22.49 -4.50
C LYS A 244 -11.69 -21.92 -4.60
N GLN A 245 -11.43 -21.12 -5.61
CA GLN A 245 -10.14 -20.46 -5.83
C GLN A 245 -9.80 -19.44 -4.72
N ASP A 246 -10.80 -18.73 -4.20
CA ASP A 246 -10.63 -17.79 -3.09
C ASP A 246 -10.20 -18.49 -1.80
N TYR A 247 -10.82 -19.64 -1.50
CA TYR A 247 -10.42 -20.46 -0.34
C TYR A 247 -8.99 -20.97 -0.49
N LEU A 248 -8.57 -21.38 -1.70
CA LEU A 248 -7.20 -21.81 -1.96
C LEU A 248 -6.18 -20.69 -1.67
N VAL A 249 -6.48 -19.47 -2.10
CA VAL A 249 -5.64 -18.28 -1.85
C VAL A 249 -5.59 -17.94 -0.37
N ILE A 250 -6.71 -18.01 0.34
CA ILE A 250 -6.76 -17.75 1.79
C ILE A 250 -5.96 -18.82 2.55
N VAL A 251 -6.13 -20.09 2.21
CA VAL A 251 -5.38 -21.19 2.83
C VAL A 251 -3.89 -21.04 2.58
N SER A 252 -3.49 -20.70 1.35
CA SER A 252 -2.07 -20.45 1.05
C SER A 252 -1.48 -19.30 1.86
N ALA A 253 -2.24 -18.23 2.07
CA ALA A 253 -1.80 -17.10 2.91
C ALA A 253 -1.63 -17.51 4.38
N ILE A 254 -2.56 -18.31 4.92
CA ILE A 254 -2.48 -18.84 6.29
C ILE A 254 -1.28 -19.78 6.42
N LEU A 255 -1.04 -20.65 5.43
CA LEU A 255 0.12 -21.54 5.41
C LEU A 255 1.44 -20.75 5.40
N LEU A 256 1.56 -19.70 4.57
CA LEU A 256 2.75 -18.84 4.54
C LEU A 256 2.96 -18.14 5.89
N LEU A 257 1.89 -17.66 6.52
CA LEU A 257 1.98 -17.10 7.87
C LEU A 257 2.43 -18.15 8.89
N GLY A 258 1.87 -19.35 8.83
CA GLY A 258 2.27 -20.49 9.68
C GLY A 258 3.73 -20.88 9.50
N ILE A 259 4.22 -20.93 8.26
CA ILE A 259 5.64 -21.18 7.95
C ILE A 259 6.52 -20.07 8.54
N SER A 260 6.13 -18.79 8.38
CA SER A 260 6.88 -17.67 8.98
C SER A 260 7.00 -17.78 10.50
N ILE A 261 5.90 -18.12 11.18
CA ILE A 261 5.90 -18.34 12.63
C ILE A 261 6.75 -19.55 12.99
N GLY A 262 6.63 -20.66 12.25
CA GLY A 262 7.45 -21.86 12.44
C GLY A 262 8.95 -21.57 12.31
N LEU A 263 9.35 -20.77 11.32
CA LEU A 263 10.75 -20.36 11.15
C LEU A 263 11.25 -19.49 12.31
N ILE A 264 10.40 -18.64 12.91
CA ILE A 264 10.76 -17.87 14.11
C ILE A 264 11.08 -18.81 15.28
N PHE A 265 10.31 -19.88 15.45
CA PHE A 265 10.58 -20.88 16.50
C PHE A 265 11.84 -21.68 16.20
N LEU A 266 12.06 -22.10 14.95
CA LEU A 266 13.25 -22.87 14.53
C LEU A 266 14.54 -22.04 14.66
N ASN A 267 14.48 -20.76 14.35
CA ASN A 267 15.64 -19.86 14.44
C ASN A 267 15.85 -19.32 15.88
N HIS A 268 15.10 -19.80 16.88
CA HIS A 268 15.12 -19.29 18.26
C HIS A 268 14.93 -17.77 18.35
N GLY A 269 14.33 -17.14 17.34
CA GLY A 269 14.12 -15.70 17.26
C GLY A 269 13.67 -15.25 15.89
N ARG A 270 13.52 -13.92 15.73
CA ARG A 270 13.05 -13.33 14.47
C ARG A 270 14.12 -13.31 13.37
N PHE A 271 15.38 -13.43 13.76
CA PHE A 271 16.53 -13.30 12.88
C PHE A 271 17.15 -14.67 12.59
N TYR A 272 17.34 -14.96 11.32
CA TYR A 272 18.13 -16.10 10.90
C TYR A 272 19.61 -15.75 11.05
N ASN A 273 20.35 -16.49 11.88
CA ASN A 273 21.78 -16.29 12.09
C ASN A 273 22.59 -17.31 11.27
N PRO A 274 23.30 -16.89 10.22
CA PRO A 274 24.17 -17.79 9.46
C PRO A 274 25.52 -18.04 10.11
N TRP A 275 25.85 -17.33 11.21
CA TRP A 275 27.13 -17.43 11.95
C TRP A 275 27.00 -18.14 13.29
N GLY A 276 25.79 -18.60 13.71
CA GLY A 276 25.51 -19.20 15.01
C GLY A 276 24.98 -20.61 14.95
#